data_f1d62fe0890deb8b5cf3cdd827f9302e
#
_entry.id   f1d62fe0890deb8b5cf3cdd827f9302e
#
_cell.length_a   1.000
_cell.length_b   1.000
_cell.length_c   1.000
_cell.angle_alpha   90.00
_cell.angle_beta   90.00
_cell.angle_gamma   90.00
#
_symmetry.space_group_name_H-M   'P 1'
#
loop_
_entity.id
_entity.type
_entity.pdbx_description
1 polymer ?
#
loop_
_entity_poly.entity_id
_entity_poly.type
_entity_poly.pdbx_seq_one_letter_code
_entity_poly.pdbx_strand_id
1 'polypeptide(L)'
;MTDTILVVDDDLGIQKQLKWSLTDYNVVFADDHTSAIAQLRRFEPKVVTLDLGLPPDPANASEGLRILHDIIALAPRTKVIVVTGNNDKQHALKAIDFGAYDFYQKPIDSDTIKLLVHRALNLSKLEHENSILARTRSGMSRIVGNSEAIQKVVRRAEKIANTDISTLLLGESGTGKEVFARSIHEH
;
A
#
# COMPACT_ATOMS: atom_id res chain seq x y z
N MET A 1 4.70 17.38 6.70
CA MET A 1 4.91 16.07 7.38
C MET A 1 5.91 15.28 6.53
N THR A 2 6.96 14.76 7.13
CA THR A 2 7.93 13.88 6.46
C THR A 2 7.29 12.52 6.20
N ASP A 3 7.45 11.99 4.99
CA ASP A 3 6.93 10.65 4.64
C ASP A 3 7.66 9.59 5.50
N THR A 4 6.91 8.58 5.95
CA THR A 4 7.46 7.47 6.73
C THR A 4 7.82 6.30 5.81
N ILE A 5 9.00 5.73 6.05
CA ILE A 5 9.52 4.54 5.38
C ILE A 5 9.79 3.47 6.42
N LEU A 6 9.33 2.26 6.18
CA LEU A 6 9.65 1.09 7.00
C LEU A 6 10.81 0.33 6.36
N VAL A 7 11.82 0.04 7.14
CA VAL A 7 12.96 -0.81 6.78
C VAL A 7 12.84 -2.12 7.54
N VAL A 8 12.72 -3.23 6.83
CA VAL A 8 12.65 -4.58 7.38
C VAL A 8 13.92 -5.32 6.99
N ASP A 9 14.84 -5.47 7.93
CA ASP A 9 16.13 -6.13 7.75
C ASP A 9 16.68 -6.51 9.14
N ASP A 10 17.18 -7.72 9.35
CA ASP A 10 17.75 -8.18 10.62
C ASP A 10 19.20 -7.75 10.85
N ASP A 11 19.87 -7.27 9.79
CA ASP A 11 21.24 -6.74 9.88
C ASP A 11 21.23 -5.27 10.32
N LEU A 12 21.69 -5.04 11.56
CA LEU A 12 21.84 -3.69 12.11
C LEU A 12 22.80 -2.79 11.30
N GLY A 13 23.75 -3.35 10.57
CA GLY A 13 24.63 -2.62 9.68
C GLY A 13 23.88 -2.04 8.50
N ILE A 14 23.04 -2.86 7.86
CA ILE A 14 22.15 -2.46 6.76
C ILE A 14 21.13 -1.42 7.24
N GLN A 15 20.49 -1.65 8.39
CA GLN A 15 19.57 -0.68 8.97
C GLN A 15 20.24 0.69 9.18
N LYS A 16 21.46 0.72 9.73
CA LYS A 16 22.23 1.96 9.89
C LYS A 16 22.55 2.62 8.56
N GLN A 17 23.00 1.85 7.57
CA GLN A 17 23.29 2.34 6.23
C GLN A 17 22.05 2.97 5.59
N LEU A 18 20.90 2.31 5.64
CA LEU A 18 19.64 2.83 5.12
C LEU A 18 19.16 4.07 5.90
N LYS A 19 19.34 4.10 7.22
CA LYS A 19 19.07 5.31 8.01
C LYS A 19 19.87 6.53 7.54
N TRP A 20 21.15 6.36 7.27
CA TRP A 20 22.02 7.42 6.75
C TRP A 20 21.69 7.80 5.31
N SER A 21 21.27 6.83 4.49
CA SER A 21 20.87 7.09 3.12
C SER A 21 19.51 7.80 3.03
N LEU A 22 18.61 7.61 3.97
CA LEU A 22 17.22 8.08 3.91
C LEU A 22 16.93 9.19 4.93
N THR A 23 17.89 10.08 5.18
CA THR A 23 17.79 11.16 6.18
C THR A 23 16.64 12.14 5.96
N ASP A 24 16.17 12.27 4.72
CA ASP A 24 15.06 13.16 4.36
C ASP A 24 13.69 12.62 4.77
N TYR A 25 13.64 11.40 5.31
CA TYR A 25 12.43 10.66 5.64
C TYR A 25 12.39 10.25 7.12
N ASN A 26 11.20 9.99 7.63
CA ASN A 26 11.04 9.35 8.92
C ASN A 26 11.22 7.84 8.74
N VAL A 27 12.36 7.28 9.16
CA VAL A 27 12.67 5.86 8.99
C VAL A 27 12.35 5.08 10.25
N VAL A 28 11.49 4.07 10.15
CA VAL A 28 11.18 3.11 11.21
C VAL A 28 11.73 1.73 10.82
N PHE A 29 12.08 0.92 11.81
CA PHE A 29 12.77 -0.35 11.60
C PHE A 29 11.98 -1.52 12.14
N ALA A 30 12.16 -2.67 11.51
CA ALA A 30 11.72 -3.97 11.98
C ALA A 30 12.78 -5.01 11.58
N ASP A 31 12.90 -6.07 12.39
CA ASP A 31 13.90 -7.13 12.23
C ASP A 31 13.27 -8.52 12.02
N ASP A 32 11.95 -8.61 12.17
CA ASP A 32 11.18 -9.84 11.96
C ASP A 32 9.76 -9.55 11.44
N HIS A 33 9.00 -10.61 11.16
CA HIS A 33 7.62 -10.54 10.71
C HIS A 33 6.71 -9.78 11.70
N THR A 34 6.83 -10.10 12.99
CA THR A 34 5.93 -9.54 14.02
C THR A 34 6.13 -8.03 14.16
N SER A 35 7.38 -7.60 14.26
CA SER A 35 7.75 -6.18 14.32
C SER A 35 7.39 -5.45 13.03
N ALA A 36 7.60 -6.07 11.86
CA ALA A 36 7.23 -5.49 10.57
C ALA A 36 5.73 -5.18 10.47
N ILE A 37 4.87 -6.14 10.82
CA ILE A 37 3.41 -5.94 10.79
C ILE A 37 2.95 -4.93 11.86
N ALA A 38 3.58 -4.94 13.05
CA ALA A 38 3.29 -3.94 14.10
C ALA A 38 3.63 -2.51 13.63
N GLN A 39 4.82 -2.32 13.05
CA GLN A 39 5.25 -1.02 12.51
C GLN A 39 4.39 -0.58 11.30
N LEU A 40 4.03 -1.52 10.40
CA LEU A 40 3.15 -1.26 9.28
C LEU A 40 1.81 -0.66 9.75
N ARG A 41 1.17 -1.30 10.74
CA ARG A 41 -0.12 -0.84 11.30
C ARG A 41 -0.01 0.48 12.04
N ARG A 42 1.10 0.69 12.77
CA ARG A 42 1.30 1.88 13.60
C ARG A 42 1.60 3.14 12.80
N PHE A 43 2.43 3.02 11.77
CA PHE A 43 2.97 4.17 11.05
C PHE A 43 2.41 4.34 9.64
N GLU A 44 1.70 3.34 9.12
CA GLU A 44 1.11 3.34 7.77
C GLU A 44 2.11 3.84 6.69
N PRO A 45 3.33 3.24 6.62
CA PRO A 45 4.38 3.71 5.73
C PRO A 45 3.95 3.59 4.28
N LYS A 46 4.30 4.60 3.46
CA LYS A 46 4.02 4.57 2.02
C LYS A 46 4.98 3.68 1.24
N VAL A 47 6.18 3.50 1.77
CA VAL A 47 7.23 2.65 1.19
C VAL A 47 7.80 1.75 2.27
N VAL A 48 8.05 0.50 1.91
CA VAL A 48 8.77 -0.48 2.72
C VAL A 48 9.98 -0.96 1.92
N THR A 49 11.15 -0.99 2.53
CA THR A 49 12.28 -1.80 2.04
C THR A 49 12.30 -3.10 2.81
N LEU A 50 12.37 -4.24 2.12
CA LEU A 50 12.24 -5.55 2.72
C LEU A 50 13.38 -6.46 2.29
N ASP A 51 14.18 -6.92 3.22
CA ASP A 51 15.09 -8.03 2.96
C ASP A 51 14.33 -9.35 2.82
N LEU A 52 14.67 -10.12 1.79
CA LEU A 52 14.13 -11.47 1.63
C LEU A 52 14.87 -12.50 2.48
N GLY A 53 16.14 -12.25 2.80
CA GLY A 53 17.01 -13.18 3.53
C GLY A 53 16.81 -13.21 5.04
N LEU A 54 15.59 -12.98 5.53
CA LEU A 54 15.29 -12.96 6.97
C LEU A 54 15.30 -14.36 7.58
N PRO A 55 15.75 -14.50 8.87
CA PRO A 55 15.61 -15.73 9.61
C PRO A 55 14.13 -16.15 9.75
N PRO A 56 13.79 -17.45 9.87
CA PRO A 56 14.70 -18.60 10.08
C PRO A 56 15.22 -19.26 8.80
N ASP A 57 14.80 -18.82 7.60
CA ASP A 57 15.14 -19.50 6.34
C ASP A 57 15.67 -18.52 5.28
N PRO A 58 16.87 -17.93 5.51
CA PRO A 58 17.42 -16.92 4.60
C PRO A 58 17.64 -17.44 3.17
N ALA A 59 18.00 -18.72 3.04
CA ALA A 59 18.38 -19.33 1.76
C ALA A 59 17.20 -19.47 0.78
N ASN A 60 15.98 -19.72 1.29
CA ASN A 60 14.78 -19.90 0.45
C ASN A 60 13.89 -18.65 0.42
N ALA A 61 14.25 -17.59 1.17
CA ALA A 61 13.51 -16.34 1.24
C ALA A 61 12.03 -16.50 1.70
N SER A 62 11.71 -17.60 2.38
CA SER A 62 10.34 -17.96 2.72
C SER A 62 9.70 -16.93 3.66
N GLU A 63 10.45 -16.43 4.65
CA GLU A 63 9.97 -15.45 5.61
C GLU A 63 9.80 -14.06 4.97
N GLY A 64 10.76 -13.61 4.16
CA GLY A 64 10.65 -12.35 3.43
C GLY A 64 9.46 -12.34 2.47
N LEU A 65 9.23 -13.42 1.72
CA LEU A 65 8.07 -13.54 0.82
C LEU A 65 6.74 -13.58 1.58
N ARG A 66 6.71 -14.21 2.76
CA ARG A 66 5.53 -14.19 3.65
C ARG A 66 5.23 -12.77 4.14
N ILE A 67 6.24 -12.04 4.59
CA ILE A 67 6.09 -10.64 5.02
C ILE A 67 5.58 -9.79 3.86
N LEU A 68 6.14 -9.95 2.66
CA LEU A 68 5.69 -9.26 1.45
C LEU A 68 4.20 -9.49 1.19
N HIS A 69 3.77 -10.76 1.20
CA HIS A 69 2.36 -11.13 1.00
C HIS A 69 1.45 -10.45 2.03
N ASP A 70 1.83 -10.48 3.31
CA ASP A 70 1.02 -9.90 4.38
C ASP A 70 0.99 -8.38 4.31
N ILE A 71 2.09 -7.71 3.94
CA ILE A 71 2.12 -6.26 3.72
C ILE A 71 1.17 -5.87 2.58
N ILE A 72 1.21 -6.58 1.45
CA ILE A 72 0.36 -6.29 0.29
C ILE A 72 -1.12 -6.53 0.62
N ALA A 73 -1.43 -7.58 1.38
CA ALA A 73 -2.80 -7.88 1.80
C ALA A 73 -3.36 -6.82 2.78
N LEU A 74 -2.54 -6.37 3.74
CA LEU A 74 -2.94 -5.41 4.78
C LEU A 74 -2.90 -3.95 4.29
N ALA A 75 -1.94 -3.60 3.45
CA ALA A 75 -1.68 -2.25 2.98
C ALA A 75 -1.40 -2.21 1.46
N PRO A 76 -2.40 -2.47 0.60
CA PRO A 76 -2.20 -2.65 -0.85
C PRO A 76 -1.70 -1.39 -1.58
N ARG A 77 -1.69 -0.23 -0.91
CA ARG A 77 -1.13 1.02 -1.45
C ARG A 77 0.33 1.24 -1.09
N THR A 78 0.84 0.51 -0.11
CA THR A 78 2.25 0.57 0.30
C THR A 78 3.12 -0.04 -0.81
N LYS A 79 4.16 0.68 -1.22
CA LYS A 79 5.11 0.20 -2.22
C LYS A 79 6.23 -0.56 -1.52
N VAL A 80 6.39 -1.83 -1.86
CA VAL A 80 7.44 -2.67 -1.26
C VAL A 80 8.60 -2.78 -2.24
N ILE A 81 9.78 -2.32 -1.83
CA ILE A 81 11.06 -2.50 -2.53
C ILE A 81 11.79 -3.64 -1.85
N VAL A 82 11.98 -4.73 -2.56
CA VAL A 82 12.68 -5.90 -2.04
C VAL A 82 14.19 -5.68 -2.17
N VAL A 83 14.93 -5.95 -1.09
CA VAL A 83 16.39 -5.91 -1.08
C VAL A 83 16.91 -7.33 -0.99
N THR A 84 17.77 -7.77 -1.92
CA THR A 84 18.18 -9.18 -2.00
C THR A 84 19.70 -9.31 -2.14
N GLY A 85 20.25 -10.47 -1.74
CA GLY A 85 21.65 -10.83 -1.98
C GLY A 85 21.96 -11.16 -3.44
N ASN A 86 23.24 -11.34 -3.75
CA ASN A 86 23.77 -11.46 -5.12
C ASN A 86 23.28 -12.70 -5.89
N ASN A 87 22.79 -13.74 -5.22
CA ASN A 87 22.42 -15.02 -5.84
C ASN A 87 20.90 -15.23 -5.96
N ASP A 88 20.08 -14.25 -5.56
CA ASP A 88 18.64 -14.44 -5.35
C ASP A 88 17.73 -13.87 -6.46
N LYS A 89 18.22 -13.83 -7.71
CA LYS A 89 17.42 -13.31 -8.84
C LYS A 89 16.06 -14.00 -8.99
N GLN A 90 15.99 -15.31 -8.71
CA GLN A 90 14.71 -16.04 -8.78
C GLN A 90 13.74 -15.60 -7.69
N HIS A 91 14.23 -15.34 -6.48
CA HIS A 91 13.40 -14.83 -5.38
C HIS A 91 12.94 -13.39 -5.63
N ALA A 92 13.82 -12.55 -6.21
CA ALA A 92 13.45 -11.20 -6.62
C ALA A 92 12.33 -11.20 -7.67
N LEU A 93 12.38 -12.08 -8.69
CA LEU A 93 11.32 -12.22 -9.69
C LEU A 93 10.01 -12.70 -9.06
N LYS A 94 10.07 -13.70 -8.18
CA LYS A 94 8.89 -14.14 -7.42
C LYS A 94 8.28 -13.03 -6.59
N ALA A 95 9.11 -12.17 -5.97
CA ALA A 95 8.62 -11.04 -5.21
C ALA A 95 7.87 -10.03 -6.08
N ILE A 96 8.34 -9.76 -7.29
CA ILE A 96 7.62 -8.93 -8.27
C ILE A 96 6.29 -9.57 -8.66
N ASP A 97 6.26 -10.87 -8.94
CA ASP A 97 5.03 -11.61 -9.26
C ASP A 97 4.02 -11.57 -8.10
N PHE A 98 4.49 -11.51 -6.85
CA PHE A 98 3.68 -11.33 -5.65
C PHE A 98 3.26 -9.88 -5.38
N GLY A 99 3.67 -8.93 -6.22
CA GLY A 99 3.24 -7.54 -6.16
C GLY A 99 4.23 -6.57 -5.50
N ALA A 100 5.50 -6.96 -5.33
CA ALA A 100 6.54 -6.00 -4.97
C ALA A 100 6.63 -4.91 -6.05
N TYR A 101 6.88 -3.68 -5.63
CA TYR A 101 7.02 -2.53 -6.53
C TYR A 101 8.28 -2.62 -7.38
N ASP A 102 9.40 -2.98 -6.74
CA ASP A 102 10.71 -3.11 -7.38
C ASP A 102 11.62 -3.98 -6.51
N PHE A 103 12.78 -4.35 -7.02
CA PHE A 103 13.82 -5.00 -6.23
C PHE A 103 15.15 -4.30 -6.38
N TYR A 104 16.00 -4.43 -5.37
CA TYR A 104 17.36 -3.90 -5.34
C TYR A 104 18.34 -4.97 -4.85
N GLN A 105 19.49 -5.05 -5.51
CA GLN A 105 20.51 -6.05 -5.19
C GLN A 105 21.57 -5.47 -4.25
N LYS A 106 21.88 -6.18 -3.16
CA LYS A 106 23.01 -5.84 -2.26
C LYS A 106 24.35 -5.98 -3.03
N PRO A 107 25.34 -5.12 -2.84
CA PRO A 107 25.48 -4.10 -1.79
C PRO A 107 24.65 -2.83 -2.07
N ILE A 108 24.18 -2.20 -0.98
CA ILE A 108 23.33 -1.02 -1.08
C ILE A 108 24.15 0.21 -1.45
N ASP A 109 23.82 0.81 -2.60
CA ASP A 109 24.29 2.13 -3.00
C ASP A 109 23.28 3.18 -2.57
N SER A 110 23.77 4.20 -1.82
CA SER A 110 22.92 5.22 -1.21
C SER A 110 22.13 6.05 -2.23
N ASP A 111 22.71 6.38 -3.37
CA ASP A 111 22.05 7.23 -4.36
C ASP A 111 20.97 6.44 -5.11
N THR A 112 21.25 5.19 -5.43
CA THR A 112 20.30 4.31 -6.10
C THR A 112 19.11 3.99 -5.22
N ILE A 113 19.30 3.67 -3.94
CA ILE A 113 18.17 3.37 -3.03
C ILE A 113 17.32 4.61 -2.76
N LYS A 114 17.92 5.80 -2.63
CA LYS A 114 17.18 7.08 -2.55
C LYS A 114 16.30 7.30 -3.77
N LEU A 115 16.85 7.07 -4.96
CA LEU A 115 16.09 7.23 -6.21
C LEU A 115 14.89 6.27 -6.27
N LEU A 116 15.08 4.99 -5.91
CA LEU A 116 14.01 4.00 -5.89
C LEU A 116 12.91 4.37 -4.90
N VAL A 117 13.28 4.76 -3.67
CA VAL A 117 12.34 5.21 -2.64
C VAL A 117 11.58 6.46 -3.11
N HIS A 118 12.28 7.43 -3.69
CA HIS A 118 11.65 8.65 -4.21
C HIS A 118 10.62 8.33 -5.32
N ARG A 119 10.95 7.45 -6.26
CA ARG A 119 10.03 7.00 -7.32
C ARG A 119 8.82 6.28 -6.76
N ALA A 120 9.02 5.38 -5.79
CA ALA A 120 7.95 4.66 -5.11
C ALA A 120 6.99 5.61 -4.38
N LEU A 121 7.53 6.62 -3.67
CA LEU A 121 6.73 7.65 -3.00
C LEU A 121 5.92 8.50 -3.97
N ASN A 122 6.52 8.91 -5.09
CA ASN A 122 5.83 9.70 -6.11
C ASN A 122 4.67 8.89 -6.73
N LEU A 123 4.89 7.61 -7.03
CA LEU A 123 3.81 6.76 -7.52
C LEU A 123 2.69 6.62 -6.50
N SER A 124 3.02 6.38 -5.22
CA SER A 124 2.04 6.30 -4.14
C SER A 124 1.21 7.58 -4.01
N LYS A 125 1.84 8.77 -4.16
CA LYS A 125 1.15 10.07 -4.16
C LYS A 125 0.20 10.21 -5.35
N LEU A 126 0.67 9.91 -6.56
CA LEU A 126 -0.14 9.98 -7.78
C LEU A 126 -1.36 9.05 -7.72
N GLU A 127 -1.18 7.82 -7.23
CA GLU A 127 -2.30 6.89 -7.05
C GLU A 127 -3.31 7.40 -6.02
N HIS A 128 -2.83 8.02 -4.95
CA HIS A 128 -3.70 8.64 -3.95
C HIS A 128 -4.51 9.80 -4.54
N GLU A 129 -3.86 10.72 -5.25
CA GLU A 129 -4.52 11.85 -5.94
C GLU A 129 -5.52 11.37 -6.98
N ASN A 130 -5.15 10.39 -7.80
CA ASN A 130 -6.06 9.79 -8.78
C ASN A 130 -7.27 9.13 -8.10
N SER A 131 -7.09 8.48 -6.94
CA SER A 131 -8.20 7.88 -6.20
C SER A 131 -9.17 8.92 -5.64
N ILE A 132 -8.66 10.08 -5.21
CA ILE A 132 -9.48 11.22 -4.78
C ILE A 132 -10.25 11.80 -5.97
N LEU A 133 -9.57 12.04 -7.10
CA LEU A 133 -10.19 12.57 -8.32
C LEU A 133 -11.26 11.62 -8.85
N ALA A 134 -11.00 10.32 -8.87
CA ALA A 134 -11.99 9.33 -9.28
C ALA A 134 -13.22 9.33 -8.36
N ARG A 135 -13.02 9.45 -7.04
CA ARG A 135 -14.13 9.60 -6.07
C ARG A 135 -14.91 10.91 -6.26
N THR A 136 -14.21 12.01 -6.59
CA THR A 136 -14.85 13.31 -6.82
C THR A 136 -15.63 13.34 -8.14
N ARG A 137 -15.19 12.58 -9.13
CA ARG A 137 -15.88 12.39 -10.42
C ARG A 137 -17.08 11.46 -10.31
N SER A 138 -17.06 10.48 -9.42
CA SER A 138 -18.24 9.65 -9.16
C SER A 138 -19.24 10.51 -8.37
N GLY A 139 -20.44 10.72 -8.91
CA GLY A 139 -21.52 11.46 -8.25
C GLY A 139 -21.82 11.00 -6.82
N MET A 140 -21.29 9.83 -6.42
CA MET A 140 -21.36 9.23 -5.07
C MET A 140 -20.58 10.02 -4.00
N SER A 141 -19.66 10.91 -4.36
CA SER A 141 -18.92 11.76 -3.40
C SER A 141 -19.82 12.75 -2.63
N ARG A 142 -21.02 12.98 -3.15
CA ARG A 142 -22.04 13.82 -2.47
C ARG A 142 -22.73 13.14 -1.30
N ILE A 143 -22.56 11.81 -1.15
CA ILE A 143 -23.17 11.05 -0.08
C ILE A 143 -22.24 11.10 1.14
N VAL A 144 -22.60 11.91 2.12
CA VAL A 144 -21.84 12.06 3.37
C VAL A 144 -22.44 11.13 4.43
N GLY A 145 -21.66 10.16 4.91
CA GLY A 145 -22.06 9.27 6.00
C GLY A 145 -21.00 8.23 6.32
N ASN A 146 -20.66 8.08 7.61
CA ASN A 146 -19.63 7.17 8.09
C ASN A 146 -20.21 5.89 8.74
N SER A 147 -21.54 5.74 8.80
CA SER A 147 -22.13 4.52 9.35
C SER A 147 -21.89 3.32 8.41
N GLU A 148 -21.71 2.14 8.99
CA GLU A 148 -21.52 0.91 8.24
C GLU A 148 -22.70 0.62 7.30
N ALA A 149 -23.91 0.97 7.70
CA ALA A 149 -25.12 0.83 6.92
C ALA A 149 -25.07 1.69 5.64
N ILE A 150 -24.73 2.98 5.76
CA ILE A 150 -24.57 3.89 4.61
C ILE A 150 -23.44 3.42 3.68
N GLN A 151 -22.32 3.01 4.22
CA GLN A 151 -21.18 2.52 3.42
C GLN A 151 -21.53 1.25 2.63
N LYS A 152 -22.37 0.36 3.17
CA LYS A 152 -22.91 -0.80 2.43
C LYS A 152 -23.81 -0.37 1.26
N VAL A 153 -24.65 0.62 1.47
CA VAL A 153 -25.56 1.15 0.42
C VAL A 153 -24.76 1.85 -0.68
N VAL A 154 -23.77 2.69 -0.33
CA VAL A 154 -22.87 3.34 -1.30
C VAL A 154 -22.16 2.31 -2.17
N ARG A 155 -21.54 1.29 -1.59
CA ARG A 155 -20.87 0.21 -2.37
C ARG A 155 -21.81 -0.53 -3.32
N ARG A 156 -23.08 -0.72 -2.93
CA ARG A 156 -24.12 -1.32 -3.79
C ARG A 156 -24.50 -0.37 -4.93
N ALA A 157 -24.70 0.90 -4.63
CA ALA A 157 -25.02 1.92 -5.61
C ALA A 157 -23.91 2.09 -6.66
N GLU A 158 -22.64 2.11 -6.24
CA GLU A 158 -21.47 2.12 -7.15
C GLU A 158 -21.45 0.94 -8.13
N LYS A 159 -21.82 -0.27 -7.67
CA LYS A 159 -21.89 -1.45 -8.54
C LYS A 159 -23.02 -1.38 -9.55
N ILE A 160 -24.14 -0.80 -9.16
CA ILE A 160 -25.35 -0.67 -10.00
C ILE A 160 -25.20 0.46 -11.02
N ALA A 161 -24.53 1.55 -10.64
CA ALA A 161 -24.37 2.74 -11.48
C ALA A 161 -23.69 2.46 -12.84
N ASN A 162 -22.88 1.39 -12.93
CA ASN A 162 -22.25 0.96 -14.18
C ASN A 162 -23.08 -0.07 -14.98
N THR A 163 -24.38 -0.22 -14.68
CA THR A 163 -25.24 -1.22 -15.31
C THR A 163 -26.58 -0.57 -15.72
N ASP A 164 -27.24 -1.12 -16.74
CA ASP A 164 -28.57 -0.68 -17.22
C ASP A 164 -29.74 -1.27 -16.41
N ILE A 165 -29.51 -1.64 -15.13
CA ILE A 165 -30.51 -2.28 -14.29
C ILE A 165 -31.45 -1.24 -13.69
N SER A 166 -32.77 -1.44 -13.82
CA SER A 166 -33.76 -0.63 -13.12
C SER A 166 -33.64 -0.81 -11.61
N THR A 167 -33.44 0.30 -10.89
CA THR A 167 -33.17 0.28 -9.45
C THR A 167 -34.24 1.02 -8.66
N LEU A 168 -34.79 0.37 -7.62
CA LEU A 168 -35.74 0.98 -6.70
C LEU A 168 -35.02 1.37 -5.40
N LEU A 169 -35.10 2.66 -5.02
CA LEU A 169 -34.57 3.19 -3.77
C LEU A 169 -35.67 3.29 -2.70
N LEU A 170 -35.56 2.51 -1.65
CA LEU A 170 -36.52 2.51 -0.52
C LEU A 170 -35.89 3.17 0.72
N GLY A 171 -36.71 3.90 1.46
CA GLY A 171 -36.29 4.53 2.71
C GLY A 171 -37.30 5.59 3.16
N GLU A 172 -37.22 6.05 4.41
CA GLU A 172 -38.06 7.08 4.98
C GLU A 172 -37.85 8.45 4.31
N SER A 173 -38.83 9.38 4.52
CA SER A 173 -38.68 10.74 4.00
C SER A 173 -37.43 11.42 4.62
N GLY A 174 -36.65 12.15 3.82
CA GLY A 174 -35.44 12.84 4.28
C GLY A 174 -34.18 12.00 4.37
N THR A 175 -34.22 10.69 4.07
CA THR A 175 -33.02 9.80 4.12
C THR A 175 -32.02 9.95 2.97
N GLY A 176 -32.21 10.94 2.09
CA GLY A 176 -31.27 11.21 1.00
C GLY A 176 -31.47 10.37 -0.25
N LYS A 177 -32.64 9.74 -0.48
CA LYS A 177 -32.93 8.92 -1.68
C LYS A 177 -32.67 9.67 -2.98
N GLU A 178 -33.02 10.96 -3.03
CA GLU A 178 -32.80 11.80 -4.22
C GLU A 178 -31.30 11.98 -4.51
N VAL A 179 -30.46 12.13 -3.46
CA VAL A 179 -29.02 12.24 -3.62
C VAL A 179 -28.46 10.95 -4.19
N PHE A 180 -28.91 9.78 -3.70
CA PHE A 180 -28.52 8.47 -4.24
C PHE A 180 -28.97 8.29 -5.70
N ALA A 181 -30.23 8.64 -6.03
CA ALA A 181 -30.76 8.51 -7.38
C ALA A 181 -29.95 9.35 -8.37
N ARG A 182 -29.69 10.62 -8.02
CA ARG A 182 -28.87 11.52 -8.84
C ARG A 182 -27.43 11.03 -8.98
N SER A 183 -26.84 10.53 -7.89
CA SER A 183 -25.46 10.00 -7.89
C SER A 183 -25.33 8.76 -8.76
N ILE A 184 -26.34 7.88 -8.80
CA ILE A 184 -26.36 6.70 -9.69
C ILE A 184 -26.51 7.14 -11.16
N HIS A 185 -27.31 8.16 -11.44
CA HIS A 185 -27.55 8.62 -12.80
C HIS A 185 -26.38 9.42 -13.40
N GLU A 186 -25.61 10.14 -12.57
CA GLU A 186 -24.47 10.95 -12.97
C GLU A 186 -23.16 10.14 -13.11
N HIS A 187 -23.17 8.83 -12.81
CA HIS A 187 -21.99 7.95 -12.80
C HIS A 187 -21.85 7.26 -14.15
#